data_ffd7feeb0ae3a3283a2aba4762f22cd4
#
_entry.id   ffd7feeb0ae3a3283a2aba4762f22cd4
#
_cell.length_a   1.000
_cell.length_b   1.000
_cell.length_c   1.000
_cell.angle_alpha   90.00
_cell.angle_beta   90.00
_cell.angle_gamma   90.00
#
_symmetry.space_group_name_H-M   'P 1'
#
loop_
_entity.id
_entity.type
_entity.pdbx_description
1 polymer ?
#
loop_
_entity_poly.entity_id
_entity_poly.type
_entity_poly.pdbx_seq_one_letter_code
_entity_poly.pdbx_strand_id
1 'polypeptide(L)'
;MLFRSDSLVFAIQKAIQSTPENSIRVQATIAAYFDFIEADGEAFRLLFESDMNVEPAVRERLNRMTYDCAAAVSAVISLDTGLPQEAAMLLGVGLIGSAQVTARHWLERDSKLTRVQAQNLVTNIIWRGISGFPRS
;
A
#
# COMPACT_ATOMS: atom_id res chain seq x y z
N MET A 1 9.19 -4.01 19.71
CA MET A 1 8.01 -4.03 18.86
C MET A 1 8.37 -4.61 17.50
N LEU A 2 7.58 -5.57 17.09
CA LEU A 2 7.86 -6.26 15.84
C LEU A 2 6.61 -6.21 14.95
N PHE A 3 6.70 -5.53 13.85
CA PHE A 3 5.70 -5.71 12.82
C PHE A 3 6.28 -6.60 11.74
N ARG A 4 5.41 -7.40 11.16
CA ARG A 4 5.82 -8.44 10.22
C ARG A 4 5.90 -7.90 8.81
N SER A 5 6.96 -7.13 8.54
CA SER A 5 7.16 -6.55 7.22
C SER A 5 7.20 -7.62 6.14
N ASP A 6 7.79 -8.77 6.44
CA ASP A 6 7.85 -9.88 5.49
C ASP A 6 6.46 -10.42 5.15
N SER A 7 5.54 -10.38 6.12
CA SER A 7 4.17 -10.83 5.89
C SER A 7 3.43 -9.95 4.90
N LEU A 8 3.66 -8.63 4.96
CA LEU A 8 3.03 -7.71 4.03
C LEU A 8 3.57 -7.91 2.61
N VAL A 9 4.89 -7.99 2.47
CA VAL A 9 5.51 -8.21 1.16
C VAL A 9 5.00 -9.51 0.55
N PHE A 10 4.96 -10.58 1.35
CA PHE A 10 4.45 -11.87 0.89
C PHE A 10 2.99 -11.80 0.46
N ALA A 11 2.15 -11.11 1.25
CA ALA A 11 0.73 -10.95 0.94
C ALA A 11 0.52 -10.20 -0.36
N ILE A 12 1.31 -9.17 -0.61
CA ILE A 12 1.24 -8.40 -1.85
C ILE A 12 1.70 -9.24 -3.04
N GLN A 13 2.80 -9.97 -2.90
CA GLN A 13 3.27 -10.87 -3.95
C GLN A 13 2.21 -11.90 -4.31
N LYS A 14 1.57 -12.47 -3.29
CA LYS A 14 0.51 -13.46 -3.49
C LYS A 14 -0.70 -12.84 -4.18
N ALA A 15 -1.09 -11.64 -3.78
CA ALA A 15 -2.20 -10.92 -4.40
C ALA A 15 -1.95 -10.68 -5.88
N ILE A 16 -0.74 -10.25 -6.22
CA ILE A 16 -0.36 -9.98 -7.61
C ILE A 16 -0.38 -11.26 -8.45
N GLN A 17 0.01 -12.37 -7.87
CA GLN A 17 0.10 -13.64 -8.57
C GLN A 17 -1.23 -14.38 -8.68
N SER A 18 -2.25 -13.94 -7.93
CA SER A 18 -3.53 -14.67 -7.85
C SER A 18 -4.40 -14.50 -9.09
N THR A 19 -4.15 -13.50 -9.91
CA THR A 19 -4.98 -13.22 -11.09
C THR A 19 -4.15 -12.49 -12.14
N PRO A 20 -4.48 -12.65 -13.43
CA PRO A 20 -3.85 -11.86 -14.49
C PRO A 20 -4.52 -10.50 -14.71
N GLU A 21 -5.67 -10.24 -14.07
CA GLU A 21 -6.38 -8.98 -14.25
C GLU A 21 -5.81 -7.87 -13.39
N ASN A 22 -5.35 -6.79 -14.02
CA ASN A 22 -4.67 -5.72 -13.33
C ASN A 22 -5.55 -4.94 -12.36
N SER A 23 -6.83 -4.75 -12.70
CA SER A 23 -7.75 -4.07 -11.78
C SER A 23 -7.94 -4.87 -10.49
N ILE A 24 -7.99 -6.19 -10.59
CA ILE A 24 -8.11 -7.06 -9.41
C ILE A 24 -6.79 -7.10 -8.64
N ARG A 25 -5.65 -7.06 -9.34
CA ARG A 25 -4.34 -6.97 -8.69
C ARG A 25 -4.23 -5.72 -7.85
N VAL A 26 -4.66 -4.57 -8.37
CA VAL A 26 -4.66 -3.31 -7.61
C VAL A 26 -5.55 -3.43 -6.39
N GLN A 27 -6.79 -3.92 -6.58
CA GLN A 27 -7.73 -4.09 -5.49
C GLN A 27 -7.17 -5.00 -4.40
N ALA A 28 -6.60 -6.14 -4.79
CA ALA A 28 -6.04 -7.10 -3.84
C ALA A 28 -4.82 -6.54 -3.10
N THR A 29 -3.99 -5.76 -3.78
CA THR A 29 -2.82 -5.12 -3.17
C THR A 29 -3.25 -4.11 -2.11
N ILE A 30 -4.22 -3.25 -2.43
CA ILE A 30 -4.73 -2.27 -1.49
C ILE A 30 -5.40 -2.97 -0.30
N ALA A 31 -6.18 -4.01 -0.56
CA ALA A 31 -6.83 -4.78 0.50
C ALA A 31 -5.80 -5.42 1.44
N ALA A 32 -4.73 -5.98 0.89
CA ALA A 32 -3.67 -6.59 1.68
C ALA A 32 -3.00 -5.54 2.58
N TYR A 33 -2.76 -4.35 2.05
CA TYR A 33 -2.13 -3.29 2.82
C TYR A 33 -3.02 -2.82 3.97
N PHE A 34 -4.29 -2.57 3.70
CA PHE A 34 -5.23 -2.14 4.74
C PHE A 34 -5.44 -3.23 5.80
N ASP A 35 -5.50 -4.48 5.37
CA ASP A 35 -5.63 -5.61 6.30
C ASP A 35 -4.43 -5.70 7.24
N PHE A 36 -3.23 -5.52 6.68
CA PHE A 36 -1.99 -5.54 7.45
C PHE A 36 -1.96 -4.39 8.48
N ILE A 37 -2.32 -3.18 8.04
CA ILE A 37 -2.35 -2.01 8.92
C ILE A 37 -3.37 -2.19 10.04
N GLU A 38 -4.54 -2.73 9.75
CA GLU A 38 -5.56 -2.97 10.77
C GLU A 38 -5.12 -4.04 11.77
N ALA A 39 -4.52 -5.11 11.29
CA ALA A 39 -4.06 -6.20 12.16
C ALA A 39 -2.99 -5.76 13.16
N ASP A 40 -2.09 -4.88 12.73
CA ASP A 40 -1.01 -4.35 13.57
C ASP A 40 -1.25 -2.89 13.96
N GLY A 41 -2.52 -2.49 14.04
CA GLY A 41 -2.92 -1.10 14.20
C GLY A 41 -2.27 -0.37 15.36
N GLU A 42 -2.19 -1.01 16.53
CA GLU A 42 -1.58 -0.37 17.69
C GLU A 42 -0.09 -0.10 17.49
N ALA A 43 0.62 -1.05 16.91
CA ALA A 43 2.05 -0.87 16.64
C ALA A 43 2.27 0.27 15.65
N PHE A 44 1.46 0.34 14.60
CA PHE A 44 1.56 1.43 13.63
C PHE A 44 1.15 2.76 14.22
N ARG A 45 0.11 2.79 15.03
CA ARG A 45 -0.33 4.01 15.69
C ARG A 45 0.78 4.58 16.57
N LEU A 46 1.43 3.74 17.36
CA LEU A 46 2.53 4.17 18.21
C LEU A 46 3.70 4.71 17.38
N LEU A 47 4.03 4.04 16.29
CA LEU A 47 5.10 4.50 15.40
C LEU A 47 4.80 5.88 14.81
N PHE A 48 3.56 6.09 14.35
CA PHE A 48 3.19 7.32 13.66
C PHE A 48 3.05 8.48 14.64
N GLU A 49 2.54 8.22 15.85
CA GLU A 49 2.42 9.25 16.87
C GLU A 49 3.77 9.70 17.39
N SER A 50 4.75 8.81 17.38
CA SER A 50 6.09 9.09 17.87
C SER A 50 7.07 9.39 16.74
N ASP A 51 6.58 10.02 15.68
CA ASP A 51 7.33 10.24 14.46
C ASP A 51 8.70 10.88 14.70
N MET A 52 8.76 11.83 15.63
CA MET A 52 9.99 12.53 15.98
C MET A 52 10.98 11.64 16.77
N ASN A 53 10.47 10.57 17.37
CA ASN A 53 11.24 9.73 18.28
C ASN A 53 11.43 8.31 17.78
N VAL A 54 11.07 8.06 16.52
CA VAL A 54 11.24 6.73 15.95
C VAL A 54 12.72 6.42 15.79
N GLU A 55 13.14 5.27 16.29
CA GLU A 55 14.53 4.85 16.15
C GLU A 55 14.90 4.72 14.67
N PRO A 56 16.13 5.13 14.31
CA PRO A 56 16.58 5.03 12.93
C PRO A 56 16.44 3.62 12.34
N ALA A 57 16.70 2.58 13.15
CA ALA A 57 16.58 1.20 12.70
C ALA A 57 15.14 0.83 12.33
N VAL A 58 14.17 1.33 13.09
CA VAL A 58 12.74 1.09 12.79
C VAL A 58 12.32 1.82 11.53
N ARG A 59 12.77 3.07 11.39
CA ARG A 59 12.48 3.86 10.19
C ARG A 59 13.05 3.21 8.95
N GLU A 60 14.27 2.70 9.04
CA GLU A 60 14.90 2.01 7.93
C GLU A 60 14.12 0.76 7.54
N ARG A 61 13.62 0.03 8.53
CA ARG A 61 12.81 -1.17 8.29
C ARG A 61 11.51 -0.82 7.57
N LEU A 62 10.85 0.27 7.98
CA LEU A 62 9.65 0.76 7.29
C LEU A 62 9.93 1.14 5.85
N ASN A 63 11.03 1.85 5.64
CA ASN A 63 11.44 2.26 4.29
C ASN A 63 11.75 1.05 3.42
N ARG A 64 12.41 0.05 3.98
CA ARG A 64 12.72 -1.19 3.26
C ARG A 64 11.45 -1.96 2.91
N MET A 65 10.50 -2.03 3.83
CA MET A 65 9.21 -2.68 3.59
C MET A 65 8.48 -2.00 2.43
N THR A 66 8.43 -0.67 2.45
CA THR A 66 7.81 0.11 1.39
C THR A 66 8.50 -0.14 0.05
N TYR A 67 9.83 -0.14 0.05
CA TYR A 67 10.60 -0.40 -1.16
C TYR A 67 10.34 -1.81 -1.70
N ASP A 68 10.35 -2.82 -0.84
CA ASP A 68 10.13 -4.20 -1.26
C ASP A 68 8.74 -4.40 -1.84
N CYS A 69 7.73 -3.77 -1.25
CA CYS A 69 6.37 -3.80 -1.78
C CYS A 69 6.31 -3.13 -3.15
N ALA A 70 6.92 -1.96 -3.28
CA ALA A 70 6.95 -1.23 -4.54
C ALA A 70 7.71 -2.02 -5.62
N ALA A 71 8.79 -2.70 -5.25
CA ALA A 71 9.56 -3.52 -6.19
C ALA A 71 8.72 -4.69 -6.72
N ALA A 72 7.95 -5.33 -5.86
CA ALA A 72 7.07 -6.42 -6.28
C ALA A 72 6.02 -5.94 -7.29
N VAL A 73 5.43 -4.78 -7.03
CA VAL A 73 4.44 -4.19 -7.92
C VAL A 73 5.09 -3.75 -9.23
N SER A 74 6.27 -3.13 -9.16
CA SER A 74 6.95 -2.61 -10.35
C SER A 74 7.34 -3.71 -11.33
N ALA A 75 7.67 -4.90 -10.82
CA ALA A 75 8.00 -6.03 -11.68
C ALA A 75 6.83 -6.39 -12.58
N VAL A 76 5.61 -6.39 -12.05
CA VAL A 76 4.40 -6.68 -12.83
C VAL A 76 4.10 -5.54 -13.81
N ILE A 77 4.24 -4.29 -13.36
CA ILE A 77 4.02 -3.15 -14.24
C ILE A 77 4.97 -3.18 -15.43
N SER A 78 6.23 -3.49 -15.19
CA SER A 78 7.22 -3.56 -16.27
C SER A 78 6.87 -4.65 -17.28
N LEU A 79 6.46 -5.82 -16.79
CA LEU A 79 6.08 -6.94 -17.66
C LEU A 79 4.85 -6.60 -18.51
N ASP A 80 3.85 -5.97 -17.92
CA ASP A 80 2.58 -5.73 -18.61
C ASP A 80 2.62 -4.52 -19.54
N THR A 81 3.44 -3.52 -19.22
CA THR A 81 3.45 -2.27 -19.98
C THR A 81 4.66 -2.13 -20.90
N GLY A 82 5.70 -2.90 -20.65
CA GLY A 82 6.97 -2.73 -21.37
C GLY A 82 7.77 -1.52 -20.92
N LEU A 83 7.34 -0.84 -19.86
CA LEU A 83 8.07 0.31 -19.33
C LEU A 83 9.44 -0.11 -18.79
N PRO A 84 10.45 0.77 -18.91
CA PRO A 84 11.74 0.52 -18.27
C PRO A 84 11.60 0.38 -16.77
N GLN A 85 12.53 -0.32 -16.16
CA GLN A 85 12.50 -0.61 -14.74
C GLN A 85 12.36 0.66 -13.88
N GLU A 86 13.05 1.71 -14.24
CA GLU A 86 13.00 2.96 -13.49
C GLU A 86 11.61 3.59 -13.51
N ALA A 87 10.96 3.59 -14.67
CA ALA A 87 9.60 4.13 -14.80
C ALA A 87 8.60 3.26 -14.05
N ALA A 88 8.72 1.95 -14.18
CA ALA A 88 7.85 1.02 -13.48
C ALA A 88 7.99 1.14 -11.96
N MET A 89 9.21 1.36 -11.47
CA MET A 89 9.46 1.55 -10.04
C MET A 89 8.82 2.83 -9.53
N LEU A 90 8.87 3.90 -10.31
CA LEU A 90 8.21 5.15 -9.95
C LEU A 90 6.71 4.93 -9.75
N LEU A 91 6.08 4.21 -10.65
CA LEU A 91 4.65 3.88 -10.54
C LEU A 91 4.38 2.97 -9.36
N GLY A 92 5.24 1.99 -9.12
CA GLY A 92 5.12 1.10 -7.95
C GLY A 92 5.19 1.86 -6.64
N VAL A 93 6.14 2.79 -6.53
CA VAL A 93 6.27 3.66 -5.36
C VAL A 93 5.01 4.50 -5.19
N GLY A 94 4.47 5.05 -6.29
CA GLY A 94 3.25 5.84 -6.22
C GLY A 94 2.06 5.05 -5.72
N LEU A 95 1.92 3.82 -6.20
CA LEU A 95 0.82 2.96 -5.79
C LEU A 95 0.93 2.58 -4.31
N ILE A 96 2.09 2.10 -3.90
CA ILE A 96 2.31 1.68 -2.51
C ILE A 96 2.28 2.89 -1.57
N GLY A 97 2.84 4.02 -2.00
CA GLY A 97 2.79 5.24 -1.22
C GLY A 97 1.36 5.72 -1.00
N SER A 98 0.53 5.65 -2.04
CA SER A 98 -0.89 6.00 -1.91
C SER A 98 -1.59 5.10 -0.89
N ALA A 99 -1.33 3.80 -0.94
CA ALA A 99 -1.90 2.87 0.03
C ALA A 99 -1.41 3.18 1.44
N GLN A 100 -0.13 3.44 1.59
CA GLN A 100 0.48 3.69 2.89
C GLN A 100 -0.06 4.97 3.53
N VAL A 101 -0.08 6.06 2.79
CA VAL A 101 -0.51 7.36 3.31
C VAL A 101 -2.01 7.34 3.66
N THR A 102 -2.82 6.76 2.79
CA THR A 102 -4.26 6.71 3.02
C THR A 102 -4.63 5.76 4.16
N ALA A 103 -3.97 4.61 4.25
CA ALA A 103 -4.21 3.67 5.34
C ALA A 103 -3.80 4.28 6.69
N ARG A 104 -2.67 4.98 6.71
CA ARG A 104 -2.23 5.69 7.90
C ARG A 104 -3.24 6.74 8.33
N HIS A 105 -3.72 7.53 7.38
CA HIS A 105 -4.73 8.56 7.68
C HIS A 105 -6.01 7.94 8.23
N TRP A 106 -6.46 6.85 7.60
CA TRP A 106 -7.65 6.14 8.05
C TRP A 106 -7.49 5.62 9.48
N LEU A 107 -6.33 5.05 9.78
CA LEU A 107 -6.06 4.49 11.11
C LEU A 107 -5.94 5.57 12.18
N GLU A 108 -5.21 6.66 11.89
CA GLU A 108 -4.93 7.72 12.87
C GLU A 108 -6.15 8.57 13.21
N ARG A 109 -7.05 8.74 12.27
CA ARG A 109 -8.16 9.68 12.41
C ARG A 109 -9.40 9.06 13.01
N ASP A 110 -9.32 7.82 13.43
CA ASP A 110 -10.45 7.13 14.02
C ASP A 110 -11.68 7.27 13.11
N SER A 111 -11.45 6.97 11.85
CA SER A 111 -12.41 7.19 10.79
C SER A 111 -13.69 6.40 10.98
N LYS A 112 -14.81 6.99 10.58
CA LYS A 112 -16.11 6.29 10.58
C LYS A 112 -16.26 5.36 9.40
N LEU A 113 -15.35 5.43 8.44
CA LEU A 113 -15.36 4.49 7.31
C LEU A 113 -14.91 3.12 7.77
N THR A 114 -15.58 2.08 7.28
CA THR A 114 -15.08 0.72 7.49
C THR A 114 -13.83 0.52 6.67
N ARG A 115 -13.06 -0.52 7.02
CA ARG A 115 -11.88 -0.87 6.22
C ARG A 115 -12.25 -1.09 4.75
N VAL A 116 -13.33 -1.81 4.50
CA VAL A 116 -13.78 -2.09 3.13
C VAL A 116 -14.14 -0.81 2.38
N GLN A 117 -14.85 0.10 3.04
CA GLN A 117 -15.18 1.38 2.40
C GLN A 117 -13.93 2.17 2.06
N ALA A 118 -13.00 2.27 3.00
CA ALA A 118 -11.77 3.01 2.81
C ALA A 118 -10.92 2.42 1.67
N GLN A 119 -10.73 1.09 1.68
CA GLN A 119 -9.92 0.46 0.65
C GLN A 119 -10.55 0.54 -0.74
N ASN A 120 -11.88 0.53 -0.83
CA ASN A 120 -12.55 0.69 -2.12
C ASN A 120 -12.37 2.09 -2.69
N LEU A 121 -12.43 3.11 -1.85
CA LEU A 121 -12.17 4.49 -2.29
C LEU A 121 -10.75 4.64 -2.83
N VAL A 122 -9.79 4.10 -2.09
CA VAL A 122 -8.38 4.19 -2.50
C VAL A 122 -8.14 3.40 -3.78
N THR A 123 -8.72 2.21 -3.89
CA THR A 123 -8.62 1.41 -5.10
C THR A 123 -9.16 2.16 -6.31
N ASN A 124 -10.30 2.83 -6.16
CA ASN A 124 -10.89 3.57 -7.26
C ASN A 124 -10.04 4.74 -7.72
N ILE A 125 -9.47 5.49 -6.79
CA ILE A 125 -8.63 6.62 -7.20
C ILE A 125 -7.33 6.15 -7.85
N ILE A 126 -6.78 5.05 -7.39
CA ILE A 126 -5.55 4.51 -7.99
C ILE A 126 -5.84 3.94 -9.38
N TRP A 127 -6.89 3.16 -9.51
CA TRP A 127 -7.18 2.48 -10.78
C TRP A 127 -7.70 3.45 -11.85
N ARG A 128 -8.61 4.36 -11.47
CA ARG A 128 -9.28 5.23 -12.42
C ARG A 128 -8.76 6.65 -12.47
N GLY A 129 -8.02 7.05 -11.43
CA GLY A 129 -7.61 8.42 -11.27
C GLY A 129 -8.80 9.32 -10.97
N ILE A 130 -8.57 10.62 -10.94
CA ILE A 130 -9.62 11.59 -10.62
C ILE A 130 -10.73 11.58 -11.66
N SER A 131 -10.39 11.33 -12.91
CA SER A 131 -11.37 11.31 -14.00
C SER A 131 -12.40 10.19 -13.86
N GLY A 132 -12.14 9.18 -13.03
CA GLY A 132 -13.08 8.08 -12.79
C GLY A 132 -14.19 8.40 -11.81
N PHE A 133 -14.15 9.57 -11.16
CA PHE A 133 -15.16 9.95 -10.20
C PHE A 133 -16.23 10.83 -10.84
N PRO A 134 -17.49 10.74 -10.36
CA PRO A 134 -18.55 11.55 -10.93
C PRO A 134 -18.33 13.03 -10.69
N ARG A 135 -18.77 13.85 -11.62
CA ARG A 135 -18.72 15.30 -11.45
C ARG A 135 -19.74 15.71 -10.40
N SER A 136 -19.30 16.61 -9.55
CA SER A 136 -20.21 17.21 -8.58
C SER A 136 -20.95 18.40 -9.19
#